data_fafbddf1f85b57a7516c2b42271901f1
#
_entry.id   fafbddf1f85b57a7516c2b42271901f1
#
_cell.length_a   1.000
_cell.length_b   1.000
_cell.length_c   1.000
_cell.angle_alpha   90.00
_cell.angle_beta   90.00
_cell.angle_gamma   90.00
#
_symmetry.space_group_name_H-M   'P 1'
#
loop_
_entity.id
_entity.type
_entity.pdbx_description
1 polymer ?
#
loop_
_entity_poly.entity_id
_entity_poly.type
_entity_poly.pdbx_seq_one_letter_code
_entity_poly.pdbx_strand_id
1 'polypeptide(L)'
;KQRQSNILQTLLYSMMLFHSRGVDAEPTLYYVRAMHRDDYSSRLVDRELGRTGVRYSEYREPFERLLRETLAEMFDPAIPFRQCEDAEHTCRYCDFREICKR
;
A
#
# COMPACT_ATOMS: atom_id res chain seq x y z
N LYS A 1 1.92 7.95 5.99
CA LYS A 1 2.01 6.51 6.27
C LYS A 1 0.66 5.80 6.12
N GLN A 2 -0.39 6.31 6.72
CA GLN A 2 -1.74 5.73 6.61
C GLN A 2 -2.25 5.67 5.16
N ARG A 3 -1.93 6.67 4.34
CA ARG A 3 -2.30 6.69 2.92
C ARG A 3 -1.65 5.54 2.13
N GLN A 4 -0.39 5.22 2.40
CA GLN A 4 0.31 4.12 1.73
C GLN A 4 -0.28 2.77 2.12
N SER A 5 -0.64 2.58 3.40
CA SER A 5 -1.32 1.39 3.88
C SER A 5 -2.68 1.18 3.20
N ASN A 6 -3.45 2.24 3.03
CA ASN A 6 -4.75 2.18 2.34
C ASN A 6 -4.60 1.83 0.84
N ILE A 7 -3.56 2.35 0.18
CA ILE A 7 -3.26 2.02 -1.21
C ILE A 7 -2.88 0.54 -1.32
N LEU A 8 -2.00 0.06 -0.45
CA LEU A 8 -1.62 -1.35 -0.40
C LEU A 8 -2.83 -2.26 -0.24
N GLN A 9 -3.72 -1.94 0.71
CA GLN A 9 -4.94 -2.71 0.97
C GLN A 9 -5.85 -2.74 -0.27
N THR A 10 -6.03 -1.61 -0.93
CA THR A 10 -6.87 -1.49 -2.13
C THR A 10 -6.30 -2.32 -3.29
N LEU A 11 -4.99 -2.33 -3.47
CA LEU A 11 -4.32 -3.15 -4.48
C LEU A 11 -4.41 -4.64 -4.13
N LEU A 12 -4.30 -5.03 -2.86
CA LEU A 12 -4.49 -6.42 -2.43
C LEU A 12 -5.92 -6.91 -2.73
N TYR A 13 -6.94 -6.12 -2.46
CA TYR A 13 -8.32 -6.47 -2.81
C TYR A 13 -8.52 -6.58 -4.32
N SER A 14 -7.93 -5.67 -5.09
CA SER A 14 -7.97 -5.73 -6.56
C SER A 14 -7.29 -6.98 -7.09
N MET A 15 -6.16 -7.38 -6.50
CA MET A 15 -5.46 -8.63 -6.81
C MET A 15 -6.33 -9.85 -6.53
N MET A 16 -7.00 -9.89 -5.39
CA MET A 16 -7.90 -10.98 -5.02
C MET A 16 -9.05 -11.12 -6.00
N LEU A 17 -9.68 -10.03 -6.40
CA LEU A 17 -10.75 -10.02 -7.41
C LEU A 17 -10.25 -10.48 -8.77
N PHE A 18 -9.08 -10.04 -9.18
CA PHE A 18 -8.47 -10.41 -10.44
C PHE A 18 -8.21 -11.92 -10.52
N HIS A 19 -7.60 -12.51 -9.50
CA HIS A 19 -7.26 -13.94 -9.50
C HIS A 19 -8.43 -14.85 -9.20
N SER A 20 -9.40 -14.42 -8.38
CA SER A 20 -10.53 -15.25 -8.00
C SER A 20 -11.70 -15.19 -8.97
N ARG A 21 -11.93 -14.06 -9.61
CA ARG A 21 -13.11 -13.80 -10.45
C ARG A 21 -12.81 -13.26 -11.84
N GLY A 22 -11.54 -13.03 -12.20
CA GLY A 22 -11.14 -12.45 -13.46
C GLY A 22 -11.59 -11.00 -13.66
N VAL A 23 -11.87 -10.28 -12.55
CA VAL A 23 -12.29 -8.88 -12.59
C VAL A 23 -11.06 -7.96 -12.57
N ASP A 24 -10.91 -7.18 -13.62
CA ASP A 24 -9.87 -6.15 -13.71
C ASP A 24 -10.42 -4.81 -13.20
N ALA A 25 -10.31 -4.59 -11.90
CA ALA A 25 -10.85 -3.41 -11.24
C ALA A 25 -9.93 -2.18 -11.37
N GLU A 26 -10.54 -1.00 -11.38
CA GLU A 26 -9.85 0.26 -11.15
C GLU A 26 -9.85 0.53 -9.62
N PRO A 27 -8.69 0.44 -8.93
CA PRO A 27 -8.64 0.71 -7.51
C PRO A 27 -8.92 2.18 -7.21
N THR A 28 -9.82 2.43 -6.27
CA THR A 28 -10.19 3.78 -5.83
C THR A 28 -10.21 3.87 -4.32
N LEU A 29 -10.00 5.08 -3.78
CA LEU A 29 -10.07 5.37 -2.36
C LEU A 29 -10.96 6.57 -2.07
N TYR A 30 -11.93 6.37 -1.18
CA TYR A 30 -12.81 7.43 -0.72
C TYR A 30 -12.39 7.94 0.67
N TYR A 31 -12.03 9.21 0.74
CA TYR A 31 -11.73 9.89 1.98
C TYR A 31 -12.92 10.78 2.35
N VAL A 32 -13.79 10.30 3.23
CA VAL A 32 -15.06 10.96 3.58
C VAL A 32 -14.89 12.42 3.97
N ARG A 33 -13.86 12.73 4.74
CA ARG A 33 -13.58 14.11 5.18
C ARG A 33 -13.19 15.05 4.04
N ALA A 34 -12.72 14.53 2.93
CA ALA A 34 -12.26 15.29 1.78
C ALA A 34 -13.27 15.32 0.62
N MET A 35 -14.34 14.51 0.69
CA MET A 35 -15.30 14.34 -0.41
C MET A 35 -16.03 15.63 -0.81
N HIS A 36 -16.13 16.59 0.11
CA HIS A 36 -16.82 17.88 -0.14
C HIS A 36 -15.91 18.95 -0.78
N ARG A 37 -14.65 18.63 -1.03
CA ARG A 37 -13.73 19.57 -1.70
C ARG A 37 -13.91 19.47 -3.21
N ASP A 38 -13.90 20.60 -3.88
CA ASP A 38 -14.09 20.68 -5.34
C ASP A 38 -12.98 19.99 -6.13
N ASP A 39 -11.77 19.90 -5.54
CA ASP A 39 -10.59 19.27 -6.13
C ASP A 39 -10.46 17.77 -5.76
N TYR A 40 -11.46 17.20 -5.09
CA TYR A 40 -11.40 15.83 -4.62
C TYR A 40 -11.56 14.81 -5.77
N SER A 41 -10.70 13.79 -5.77
CA SER A 41 -10.84 12.62 -6.64
C SER A 41 -10.60 11.34 -5.82
N SER A 42 -11.45 10.34 -6.01
CA SER A 42 -11.28 9.01 -5.44
C SER A 42 -10.27 8.15 -6.21
N ARG A 43 -9.91 8.55 -7.42
CA ARG A 43 -9.00 7.83 -8.29
C ARG A 43 -7.58 7.90 -7.77
N LEU A 44 -6.86 6.79 -7.85
CA LEU A 44 -5.43 6.79 -7.58
C LEU A 44 -4.70 7.53 -8.71
N VAL A 45 -3.75 8.36 -8.31
CA VAL A 45 -2.89 9.10 -9.24
C VAL A 45 -1.57 8.37 -9.35
N ASP A 46 -1.23 7.94 -10.54
CA ASP A 46 0.10 7.50 -10.87
C ASP A 46 0.95 8.73 -11.20
N ARG A 47 1.85 9.09 -10.29
CA ARG A 47 2.68 10.28 -10.41
C ARG A 47 3.77 10.14 -11.46
N GLU A 48 4.25 8.92 -11.69
CA GLU A 48 5.29 8.64 -12.68
C GLU A 48 4.73 8.72 -14.09
N LEU A 49 3.53 8.19 -14.29
CA LEU A 49 2.85 8.22 -15.58
C LEU A 49 1.97 9.46 -15.78
N GLY A 50 1.76 10.26 -14.73
CA GLY A 50 0.95 11.48 -14.77
C GLY A 50 -0.52 11.24 -15.11
N ARG A 51 -1.06 10.07 -14.81
CA ARG A 51 -2.44 9.69 -15.16
C ARG A 51 -3.22 9.12 -13.98
N THR A 52 -4.54 9.14 -14.11
CA THR A 52 -5.51 8.58 -13.18
C THR A 52 -6.31 7.47 -13.84
N GLY A 53 -7.05 6.71 -13.04
CA GLY A 53 -7.95 5.70 -13.57
C GLY A 53 -7.23 4.46 -14.10
N VAL A 54 -6.12 4.08 -13.48
CA VAL A 54 -5.31 2.94 -13.89
C VAL A 54 -5.91 1.65 -13.34
N ARG A 55 -6.11 0.67 -14.22
CA ARG A 55 -6.64 -0.64 -13.84
C ARG A 55 -5.59 -1.50 -13.14
N TYR A 56 -6.04 -2.44 -12.32
CA TYR A 56 -5.15 -3.34 -11.60
C TYR A 56 -4.19 -4.11 -12.52
N SER A 57 -4.65 -4.56 -13.70
CA SER A 57 -3.83 -5.28 -14.67
C SER A 57 -2.56 -4.52 -15.06
N GLU A 58 -2.58 -3.20 -15.06
CA GLU A 58 -1.43 -2.36 -15.38
C GLU A 58 -0.39 -2.33 -14.26
N TYR A 59 -0.81 -2.53 -13.01
CA TYR A 59 0.07 -2.60 -11.83
C TYR A 59 0.41 -4.02 -11.42
N ARG A 60 -0.24 -5.02 -11.98
CA ARG A 60 -0.19 -6.40 -11.53
C ARG A 60 1.24 -6.92 -11.40
N GLU A 61 2.01 -6.84 -12.47
CA GLU A 61 3.34 -7.45 -12.50
C GLU A 61 4.31 -6.83 -11.49
N PRO A 62 4.52 -5.50 -11.46
CA PRO A 62 5.40 -4.89 -10.48
C PRO A 62 4.87 -5.03 -9.05
N PHE A 63 3.56 -4.95 -8.85
CA PHE A 63 2.95 -5.08 -7.52
C PHE A 63 3.09 -6.50 -6.96
N GLU A 64 2.72 -7.53 -7.72
CA GLU A 64 2.80 -8.91 -7.28
C GLU A 64 4.26 -9.38 -7.10
N ARG A 65 5.17 -8.89 -7.92
CA ARG A 65 6.61 -9.15 -7.75
C ARG A 65 7.10 -8.57 -6.42
N LEU A 66 6.84 -7.29 -6.17
CA LEU A 66 7.24 -6.63 -4.93
C LEU A 66 6.61 -7.28 -3.70
N LEU A 67 5.35 -7.68 -3.78
CA LEU A 67 4.65 -8.39 -2.71
C LEU A 67 5.32 -9.74 -2.41
N ARG A 68 5.64 -10.52 -3.43
CA ARG A 68 6.35 -11.81 -3.27
C ARG A 68 7.74 -11.64 -2.67
N GLU A 69 8.50 -10.66 -3.16
CA GLU A 69 9.84 -10.35 -2.64
C GLU A 69 9.79 -9.94 -1.17
N THR A 70 8.83 -9.08 -0.81
CA THR A 70 8.63 -8.63 0.58
C THR A 70 8.24 -9.79 1.50
N LEU A 71 7.31 -10.63 1.09
CA LEU A 71 6.90 -11.80 1.87
C LEU A 71 8.03 -12.83 2.01
N ALA A 72 8.79 -13.05 0.94
CA ALA A 72 9.95 -13.94 0.98
C ALA A 72 11.00 -13.44 1.98
N GLU A 73 11.27 -12.15 2.01
CA GLU A 73 12.17 -11.54 2.99
C GLU A 73 11.65 -11.67 4.42
N MET A 74 10.36 -11.41 4.65
CA MET A 74 9.73 -11.50 5.97
C MET A 74 9.79 -12.91 6.56
N PHE A 75 9.66 -13.93 5.72
CA PHE A 75 9.66 -15.34 6.12
C PHE A 75 11.03 -16.04 5.96
N ASP A 76 12.06 -15.32 5.56
CA ASP A 76 13.40 -15.86 5.45
C ASP A 76 14.08 -15.91 6.84
N PRO A 77 14.37 -17.11 7.38
CA PRO A 77 14.98 -17.24 8.70
C PRO A 77 16.43 -16.73 8.75
N ALA A 78 17.09 -16.54 7.60
CA ALA A 78 18.43 -15.99 7.51
C ALA A 78 18.47 -14.46 7.64
N ILE A 79 17.32 -13.79 7.50
CA ILE A 79 17.21 -12.33 7.58
C ILE A 79 16.59 -11.94 8.94
N PRO A 80 17.36 -11.38 9.89
CA PRO A 80 16.84 -10.99 11.18
C PRO A 80 15.95 -9.74 11.08
N PHE A 81 14.92 -9.66 11.91
CA PHE A 81 14.17 -8.44 12.11
C PHE A 81 15.04 -7.37 12.77
N ARG A 82 14.96 -6.14 12.28
CA ARG A 82 15.69 -5.00 12.81
C ARG A 82 14.72 -3.91 13.26
N GLN A 83 15.17 -3.08 14.19
CA GLN A 83 14.43 -1.88 14.55
C GLN A 83 14.33 -0.93 13.35
N CYS A 84 13.20 -0.21 13.27
CA CYS A 84 13.02 0.81 12.25
C CYS A 84 14.08 1.93 12.38
N GLU A 85 14.70 2.30 11.27
CA GLU A 85 15.70 3.37 11.24
C GLU A 85 15.07 4.76 11.42
N ASP A 86 13.86 4.96 10.90
CA ASP A 86 13.11 6.21 11.01
C ASP A 86 12.39 6.29 12.37
N ALA A 87 13.13 6.64 13.41
CA ALA A 87 12.60 6.76 14.76
C ALA A 87 11.65 7.96 14.92
N GLU A 88 11.90 9.06 14.23
CA GLU A 88 11.12 10.30 14.40
C GLU A 88 9.69 10.16 13.87
N HIS A 89 9.51 9.58 12.69
CA HIS A 89 8.19 9.49 12.06
C HIS A 89 7.49 8.16 12.35
N THR A 90 8.23 7.05 12.31
CA THR A 90 7.64 5.72 12.46
C THR A 90 7.40 5.35 13.92
N CYS A 91 8.34 5.67 14.81
CA CYS A 91 8.27 5.26 16.21
C CYS A 91 7.43 6.21 17.07
N ARG A 92 7.16 7.43 16.62
CA ARG A 92 6.46 8.45 17.41
C ARG A 92 5.12 7.98 17.97
N TYR A 93 4.37 7.20 17.21
CA TYR A 93 3.05 6.66 17.56
C TYR A 93 3.00 5.13 17.50
N CYS A 94 4.15 4.47 17.66
CA CYS A 94 4.24 3.01 17.63
C CYS A 94 3.93 2.43 19.00
N ASP A 95 3.04 1.45 19.06
CA ASP A 95 2.66 0.76 20.30
C ASP A 95 3.82 0.01 20.93
N PHE A 96 4.83 -0.36 20.14
CA PHE A 96 6.01 -1.09 20.59
C PHE A 96 7.22 -0.19 20.91
N ARG A 97 7.02 1.11 20.95
CA ARG A 97 8.08 2.10 21.16
C ARG A 97 8.89 1.84 22.45
N GLU A 98 8.23 1.49 23.52
CA GLU A 98 8.88 1.23 24.81
C GLU A 98 9.76 -0.03 24.77
N ILE A 99 9.31 -1.09 24.09
CA ILE A 99 10.09 -2.32 23.88
C ILE A 99 11.36 -2.01 23.10
N CYS A 100 11.27 -1.15 22.10
CA CYS A 100 12.40 -0.73 21.29
C CYS A 100 13.29 0.32 21.95
N LYS A 101 12.91 0.84 23.12
CA LYS A 101 13.62 1.94 23.82
C LYS A 101 13.79 3.19 22.95
N ARG A 102 12.75 3.56 22.23
CA ARG A 102 12.74 4.71 21.30
C ARG A 102 11.90 5.87 21.83
#